data_40b7baa141118a662ec56fbd58db639b
#
_entry.id   40b7baa141118a662ec56fbd58db639b
#
_cell.length_a   1.000
_cell.length_b   1.000
_cell.length_c   1.000
_cell.angle_alpha   90.00
_cell.angle_beta   90.00
_cell.angle_gamma   90.00
#
_symmetry.space_group_name_H-M   'P 1'
#
loop_
_entity.id
_entity.type
_entity.pdbx_description
1 polymer ?
#
loop_
_entity_poly.entity_id
_entity_poly.type
_entity_poly.pdbx_seq_one_letter_code
_entity_poly.pdbx_strand_id
1 'polypeptide(L)'
;MLTAASIGASSLAAPLIARDSALMVAGLQAMGTLINTSDDALWMIRPRPLAGPATVDCGLAGTVMRFLPPLAGTATGPITFDGDDYARQRPMAPLLRALTALGVRVDDAGRGALPFTVTGTGRVTGGEVTIDSSASSQFLSGLLLSAPEYDRGLVVRHEGPPVPSSPHLRMTVDMLRTAGAAVDDSRPDVWEVEPGRLTGRGWQIEPDLSNAAPFLAAALVTGGTVTVPGWPLRTSQPGDLLRGLFTELGGRVTLGPDGLTVAGTGMLHGIDVDLSEAGELTPVVAALCALADSPSTLRGIGHLRGHETDRLAALTDQLNGLGGDVTADEDGLRIRPRRLRGGVFDTYADHRMAQAAAVVGLAVAGVELSDVACTSKTLPRFPLMWADLLGERP
;
A
#
# COMPACT_ATOMS: atom_id res chain seq x y z
N MET A 1 3.36 -11.03 8.40
CA MET A 1 2.19 -11.91 8.52
C MET A 1 2.52 -13.36 8.15
N LEU A 2 2.93 -13.70 6.94
CA LEU A 2 3.30 -15.10 6.56
C LEU A 2 4.29 -15.74 7.55
N THR A 3 5.27 -14.98 8.04
CA THR A 3 6.23 -15.45 9.04
C THR A 3 5.60 -15.75 10.39
N ALA A 4 4.49 -15.14 10.76
CA ALA A 4 3.74 -15.42 11.97
C ALA A 4 2.86 -16.67 11.85
N ALA A 5 2.46 -17.01 10.63
CA ALA A 5 1.69 -18.20 10.28
C ALA A 5 2.57 -19.39 9.87
N SER A 6 3.92 -19.27 9.89
CA SER A 6 4.83 -20.32 9.45
C SER A 6 5.24 -21.25 10.60
N ILE A 7 5.79 -22.42 10.23
CA ILE A 7 6.45 -23.31 11.17
C ILE A 7 7.94 -22.97 11.20
N GLY A 8 8.48 -22.74 12.41
CA GLY A 8 9.87 -22.39 12.62
C GLY A 8 10.13 -20.89 12.52
N ALA A 9 11.34 -20.51 12.89
CA ALA A 9 11.75 -19.12 12.92
C ALA A 9 11.95 -18.57 11.51
N SER A 10 11.69 -17.28 11.36
CA SER A 10 11.96 -16.52 10.14
C SER A 10 12.78 -15.28 10.45
N SER A 11 13.46 -14.75 9.42
CA SER A 11 14.12 -13.45 9.49
C SER A 11 13.66 -12.54 8.35
N LEU A 12 13.62 -11.24 8.61
CA LEU A 12 13.40 -10.21 7.60
C LEU A 12 14.63 -9.32 7.55
N ALA A 13 15.40 -9.37 6.46
CA ALA A 13 16.51 -8.47 6.22
C ALA A 13 16.03 -7.22 5.50
N ALA A 14 16.57 -6.05 5.88
CA ALA A 14 16.17 -4.72 5.39
C ALA A 14 14.65 -4.43 5.53
N PRO A 15 14.04 -4.65 6.71
CA PRO A 15 12.62 -4.39 6.90
C PRO A 15 12.30 -2.89 6.73
N LEU A 16 11.12 -2.59 6.19
CA LEU A 16 10.65 -1.20 6.16
C LEU A 16 10.26 -0.76 7.58
N ILE A 17 10.96 0.24 8.11
CA ILE A 17 10.68 0.82 9.44
C ILE A 17 9.76 2.01 9.25
N ALA A 18 8.48 1.83 9.54
CA ALA A 18 7.46 2.83 9.40
C ALA A 18 6.34 2.61 10.43
N ARG A 19 5.41 3.58 10.58
CA ARG A 19 4.27 3.44 11.48
C ARG A 19 3.46 2.18 11.18
N ASP A 20 3.13 1.94 9.91
CA ASP A 20 2.29 0.81 9.49
C ASP A 20 2.96 -0.54 9.79
N SER A 21 4.28 -0.67 9.59
CA SER A 21 5.01 -1.90 9.95
C SER A 21 5.13 -2.09 11.47
N ALA A 22 5.29 -1.01 12.22
CA ALA A 22 5.30 -1.07 13.69
C ALA A 22 3.94 -1.53 14.24
N LEU A 23 2.83 -1.03 13.69
CA LEU A 23 1.47 -1.46 14.05
C LEU A 23 1.23 -2.93 13.69
N MET A 24 1.73 -3.41 12.54
CA MET A 24 1.66 -4.83 12.17
C MET A 24 2.43 -5.71 13.17
N VAL A 25 3.63 -5.29 13.56
CA VAL A 25 4.44 -5.98 14.57
C VAL A 25 3.71 -6.01 15.90
N ALA A 26 3.22 -4.87 16.38
CA ALA A 26 2.50 -4.78 17.65
C ALA A 26 1.23 -5.65 17.67
N GLY A 27 0.45 -5.65 16.58
CA GLY A 27 -0.74 -6.49 16.45
C GLY A 27 -0.42 -7.98 16.51
N LEU A 28 0.62 -8.42 15.80
CA LEU A 28 1.07 -9.81 15.85
C LEU A 28 1.62 -10.20 17.22
N GLN A 29 2.36 -9.30 17.89
CA GLN A 29 2.87 -9.52 19.24
C GLN A 29 1.73 -9.59 20.28
N ALA A 30 0.73 -8.72 20.15
CA ALA A 30 -0.47 -8.74 21.01
C ALA A 30 -1.21 -10.09 20.91
N MET A 31 -1.21 -10.73 19.74
CA MET A 31 -1.77 -12.05 19.51
C MET A 31 -0.83 -13.21 19.91
N GLY A 32 0.41 -12.94 20.36
CA GLY A 32 1.32 -13.95 20.90
C GLY A 32 2.56 -14.28 20.07
N THR A 33 2.71 -13.75 18.85
CA THR A 33 3.93 -13.96 18.04
C THR A 33 5.13 -13.26 18.69
N LEU A 34 6.29 -13.94 18.74
CA LEU A 34 7.51 -13.30 19.21
C LEU A 34 8.25 -12.65 18.06
N ILE A 35 8.39 -11.32 18.12
CA ILE A 35 9.11 -10.55 17.11
C ILE A 35 10.17 -9.70 17.81
N ASN A 36 11.42 -9.86 17.40
CA ASN A 36 12.53 -9.03 17.84
C ASN A 36 12.88 -8.03 16.72
N THR A 37 12.75 -6.74 17.02
CA THR A 37 13.01 -5.61 16.12
C THR A 37 14.15 -4.73 16.64
N SER A 38 14.99 -5.22 17.54
CA SER A 38 16.09 -4.44 18.14
C SER A 38 17.22 -4.10 17.18
N ASP A 39 17.27 -4.79 16.04
CA ASP A 39 18.17 -4.50 14.93
C ASP A 39 17.34 -3.99 13.74
N ASP A 40 17.57 -2.73 13.34
CA ASP A 40 16.87 -2.10 12.24
C ASP A 40 17.14 -2.77 10.88
N ALA A 41 18.25 -3.49 10.76
CA ALA A 41 18.61 -4.20 9.52
C ALA A 41 18.06 -5.63 9.46
N LEU A 42 17.71 -6.23 10.60
CA LEU A 42 17.32 -7.64 10.67
C LEU A 42 16.30 -7.90 11.77
N TRP A 43 15.07 -8.21 11.41
CA TRP A 43 14.06 -8.65 12.36
C TRP A 43 13.98 -10.17 12.45
N MET A 44 13.81 -10.68 13.67
CA MET A 44 13.66 -12.11 13.93
C MET A 44 12.25 -12.42 14.41
N ILE A 45 11.58 -13.37 13.77
CA ILE A 45 10.20 -13.75 14.06
C ILE A 45 10.17 -15.23 14.49
N ARG A 46 9.52 -15.50 15.63
CA ARG A 46 9.23 -16.85 16.12
C ARG A 46 7.73 -17.00 16.28
N PRO A 47 7.06 -17.77 15.42
CA PRO A 47 5.64 -18.05 15.53
C PRO A 47 5.29 -18.74 16.83
N ARG A 48 4.10 -18.46 17.32
CA ARG A 48 3.46 -19.16 18.44
C ARG A 48 1.96 -19.28 18.16
N PRO A 49 1.24 -20.23 18.81
CA PRO A 49 -0.21 -20.25 18.74
C PRO A 49 -0.78 -18.87 19.10
N LEU A 50 -1.64 -18.36 18.25
CA LEU A 50 -2.27 -17.06 18.46
C LEU A 50 -3.38 -17.17 19.49
N ALA A 51 -3.48 -16.18 20.36
CA ALA A 51 -4.46 -16.18 21.46
C ALA A 51 -4.93 -14.76 21.80
N GLY A 52 -6.17 -14.69 22.30
CA GLY A 52 -6.77 -13.56 22.97
C GLY A 52 -6.99 -13.83 24.45
N PRO A 53 -7.54 -12.88 25.23
CA PRO A 53 -7.99 -11.59 24.71
C PRO A 53 -6.85 -10.66 24.30
N ALA A 54 -6.99 -9.97 23.18
CA ALA A 54 -6.03 -8.99 22.72
C ALA A 54 -6.73 -7.80 22.01
N THR A 55 -6.03 -6.67 21.97
CA THR A 55 -6.46 -5.50 21.20
C THR A 55 -5.37 -5.17 20.18
N VAL A 56 -5.79 -4.94 18.96
CA VAL A 56 -4.94 -4.55 17.83
C VAL A 56 -5.28 -3.12 17.45
N ASP A 57 -4.34 -2.22 17.64
CA ASP A 57 -4.42 -0.88 17.06
C ASP A 57 -4.03 -0.94 15.58
N CYS A 58 -4.96 -0.61 14.71
CA CYS A 58 -4.74 -0.54 13.26
C CYS A 58 -4.16 0.82 12.83
N GLY A 59 -4.23 1.85 13.69
CA GLY A 59 -3.96 3.22 13.27
C GLY A 59 -4.74 3.56 12.01
N LEU A 60 -4.03 3.99 10.96
CA LEU A 60 -4.59 4.17 9.61
C LEU A 60 -4.06 3.10 8.61
N ALA A 61 -3.45 2.02 9.12
CA ALA A 61 -2.82 1.00 8.31
C ALA A 61 -3.84 0.03 7.68
N GLY A 62 -4.13 0.22 6.39
CA GLY A 62 -5.04 -0.64 5.64
C GLY A 62 -4.66 -2.12 5.68
N THR A 63 -3.36 -2.42 5.70
CA THR A 63 -2.85 -3.80 5.78
C THR A 63 -3.10 -4.43 7.15
N VAL A 64 -2.96 -3.68 8.24
CA VAL A 64 -3.24 -4.20 9.58
C VAL A 64 -4.72 -4.52 9.72
N MET A 65 -5.60 -3.56 9.39
CA MET A 65 -7.04 -3.73 9.53
C MET A 65 -7.65 -4.80 8.62
N ARG A 66 -6.98 -5.18 7.52
CA ARG A 66 -7.51 -6.15 6.55
C ARG A 66 -6.78 -7.49 6.53
N PHE A 67 -5.51 -7.54 6.91
CA PHE A 67 -4.74 -8.79 6.88
C PHE A 67 -4.79 -9.55 8.20
N LEU A 68 -4.81 -8.85 9.34
CA LEU A 68 -4.81 -9.53 10.63
C LEU A 68 -6.17 -10.16 11.03
N PRO A 69 -7.35 -9.63 10.68
CA PRO A 69 -8.63 -10.27 11.07
C PRO A 69 -8.80 -11.71 10.54
N PRO A 70 -8.47 -12.04 9.27
CA PRO A 70 -8.51 -13.43 8.81
C PRO A 70 -7.57 -14.35 9.60
N LEU A 71 -6.38 -13.88 9.95
CA LEU A 71 -5.44 -14.62 10.79
C LEU A 71 -5.94 -14.75 12.23
N ALA A 72 -6.57 -13.71 12.78
CA ALA A 72 -7.15 -13.73 14.12
C ALA A 72 -8.29 -14.78 14.25
N GLY A 73 -8.93 -15.17 13.15
CA GLY A 73 -9.88 -16.28 13.12
C GLY A 73 -9.27 -17.60 13.60
N THR A 74 -7.96 -17.81 13.42
CA THR A 74 -7.23 -19.02 13.88
C THR A 74 -6.75 -18.91 15.34
N ALA A 75 -6.90 -17.73 15.98
CA ALA A 75 -6.53 -17.56 17.39
C ALA A 75 -7.53 -18.24 18.33
N THR A 76 -7.16 -18.40 19.60
CA THR A 76 -8.10 -18.77 20.65
C THR A 76 -8.54 -17.53 21.42
N GLY A 77 -9.88 -17.28 21.46
CA GLY A 77 -10.46 -16.15 22.20
C GLY A 77 -10.65 -14.88 21.35
N PRO A 78 -11.13 -13.78 21.98
CA PRO A 78 -11.50 -12.55 21.30
C PRO A 78 -10.27 -11.68 20.98
N ILE A 79 -10.23 -11.14 19.76
CA ILE A 79 -9.28 -10.12 19.30
C ILE A 79 -10.08 -8.92 18.82
N THR A 80 -9.90 -7.78 19.47
CA THR A 80 -10.58 -6.52 19.12
C THR A 80 -9.65 -5.66 18.25
N PHE A 81 -10.19 -5.15 17.15
CA PHE A 81 -9.52 -4.26 16.21
C PHE A 81 -10.13 -2.85 16.32
N ASP A 82 -9.30 -1.84 16.42
CA ASP A 82 -9.68 -0.43 16.38
C ASP A 82 -8.56 0.39 15.72
N GLY A 83 -8.78 1.68 15.50
CA GLY A 83 -7.78 2.54 14.87
C GLY A 83 -8.18 4.01 14.89
N ASP A 84 -7.45 4.80 14.10
CA ASP A 84 -7.69 6.24 13.96
C ASP A 84 -9.10 6.54 13.44
N ASP A 85 -9.63 7.75 13.65
CA ASP A 85 -10.98 8.14 13.24
C ASP A 85 -11.22 7.97 11.75
N TYR A 86 -10.22 8.25 10.91
CA TYR A 86 -10.30 7.99 9.47
C TYR A 86 -10.34 6.50 9.14
N ALA A 87 -9.64 5.66 9.90
CA ALA A 87 -9.69 4.19 9.71
C ALA A 87 -11.09 3.64 10.00
N ARG A 88 -11.80 4.21 10.98
CA ARG A 88 -13.18 3.84 11.32
C ARG A 88 -14.19 4.15 10.21
N GLN A 89 -13.84 5.03 9.26
CA GLN A 89 -14.68 5.36 8.10
C GLN A 89 -14.45 4.42 6.91
N ARG A 90 -13.35 3.67 6.92
CA ARG A 90 -12.98 2.78 5.80
C ARG A 90 -13.81 1.49 5.82
N PRO A 91 -14.37 1.06 4.67
CA PRO A 91 -15.24 -0.11 4.63
C PRO A 91 -14.47 -1.40 4.96
N MET A 92 -15.09 -2.25 5.79
CA MET A 92 -14.62 -3.58 6.14
C MET A 92 -15.68 -4.66 5.90
N ALA A 93 -16.91 -4.27 5.63
CA ALA A 93 -18.07 -5.16 5.54
C ALA A 93 -17.85 -6.38 4.59
N PRO A 94 -17.24 -6.26 3.41
CA PRO A 94 -17.01 -7.43 2.55
C PRO A 94 -16.15 -8.49 3.25
N LEU A 95 -15.06 -8.09 3.88
CA LEU A 95 -14.15 -9.00 4.58
C LEU A 95 -14.81 -9.64 5.81
N LEU A 96 -15.54 -8.83 6.62
CA LEU A 96 -16.18 -9.32 7.84
C LEU A 96 -17.29 -10.32 7.50
N ARG A 97 -18.06 -10.09 6.43
CA ARG A 97 -19.04 -11.06 5.92
C ARG A 97 -18.39 -12.35 5.43
N ALA A 98 -17.27 -12.25 4.71
CA ALA A 98 -16.51 -13.41 4.26
C ALA A 98 -16.03 -14.27 5.45
N LEU A 99 -15.49 -13.65 6.50
CA LEU A 99 -15.09 -14.35 7.72
C LEU A 99 -16.27 -15.03 8.42
N THR A 100 -17.42 -14.35 8.50
CA THR A 100 -18.64 -14.93 9.07
C THR A 100 -19.12 -16.13 8.25
N ALA A 101 -19.07 -16.05 6.91
CA ALA A 101 -19.42 -17.16 6.03
C ALA A 101 -18.48 -18.39 6.19
N LEU A 102 -17.21 -18.13 6.55
CA LEU A 102 -16.23 -19.18 6.86
C LEU A 102 -16.37 -19.72 8.31
N GLY A 103 -17.38 -19.30 9.04
CA GLY A 103 -17.69 -19.77 10.39
C GLY A 103 -16.92 -19.04 11.51
N VAL A 104 -16.23 -17.96 11.20
CA VAL A 104 -15.56 -17.12 12.20
C VAL A 104 -16.58 -16.18 12.85
N ARG A 105 -16.61 -16.13 14.19
CA ARG A 105 -17.49 -15.21 14.91
C ARG A 105 -16.92 -13.78 14.85
N VAL A 106 -17.69 -12.88 14.25
CA VAL A 106 -17.38 -11.44 14.15
C VAL A 106 -18.47 -10.63 14.81
N ASP A 107 -18.08 -9.67 15.64
CA ASP A 107 -18.97 -8.68 16.25
C ASP A 107 -18.48 -7.27 15.85
N ASP A 108 -19.20 -6.65 14.95
CA ASP A 108 -18.95 -5.28 14.47
C ASP A 108 -20.10 -4.33 14.87
N ALA A 109 -21.06 -4.79 15.67
CA ALA A 109 -22.31 -4.10 16.03
C ALA A 109 -23.04 -3.55 14.78
N GLY A 110 -22.95 -4.23 13.64
CA GLY A 110 -23.61 -3.86 12.38
C GLY A 110 -22.97 -2.67 11.64
N ARG A 111 -21.77 -2.22 12.04
CA ARG A 111 -21.11 -1.06 11.43
C ARG A 111 -20.47 -1.36 10.08
N GLY A 112 -20.01 -2.59 9.86
CA GLY A 112 -19.21 -2.94 8.69
C GLY A 112 -17.87 -2.22 8.62
N ALA A 113 -17.38 -1.74 9.76
CA ALA A 113 -16.16 -0.93 9.93
C ALA A 113 -15.57 -1.11 11.34
N LEU A 114 -14.41 -0.51 11.62
CA LEU A 114 -13.82 -0.46 12.96
C LEU A 114 -14.74 0.32 13.93
N PRO A 115 -14.72 0.03 15.24
CA PRO A 115 -14.09 -1.15 15.85
C PRO A 115 -14.94 -2.42 15.67
N PHE A 116 -14.28 -3.57 15.64
CA PHE A 116 -14.94 -4.88 15.61
C PHE A 116 -14.11 -5.92 16.37
N THR A 117 -14.74 -7.03 16.76
CA THR A 117 -14.10 -8.13 17.45
C THR A 117 -14.22 -9.42 16.64
N VAL A 118 -13.10 -10.10 16.41
CA VAL A 118 -13.02 -11.46 15.88
C VAL A 118 -12.80 -12.42 17.03
N THR A 119 -13.66 -13.43 17.18
CA THR A 119 -13.49 -14.45 18.21
C THR A 119 -13.15 -15.79 17.56
N GLY A 120 -11.88 -16.16 17.65
CA GLY A 120 -11.38 -17.43 17.12
C GLY A 120 -11.56 -18.57 18.14
N THR A 121 -11.58 -19.79 17.60
CA THR A 121 -11.68 -21.04 18.36
C THR A 121 -10.42 -21.89 18.29
N GLY A 122 -9.32 -21.31 17.79
CA GLY A 122 -8.05 -22.00 17.53
C GLY A 122 -7.94 -22.63 16.15
N ARG A 123 -9.01 -22.56 15.33
CA ARG A 123 -9.06 -23.11 13.98
C ARG A 123 -10.13 -22.44 13.14
N VAL A 124 -9.95 -22.44 11.84
CA VAL A 124 -10.96 -22.03 10.85
C VAL A 124 -11.14 -23.19 9.87
N THR A 125 -12.38 -23.60 9.63
CA THR A 125 -12.64 -24.73 8.71
C THR A 125 -12.19 -24.42 7.30
N GLY A 126 -12.34 -23.17 6.85
CA GLY A 126 -12.07 -22.81 5.45
C GLY A 126 -13.13 -23.33 4.48
N GLY A 127 -12.77 -23.45 3.22
CA GLY A 127 -13.66 -23.89 2.14
C GLY A 127 -13.87 -22.80 1.10
N GLU A 128 -15.07 -22.62 0.58
CA GLU A 128 -15.35 -21.65 -0.50
C GLU A 128 -16.06 -20.41 0.06
N VAL A 129 -15.67 -19.22 -0.45
CA VAL A 129 -16.34 -17.95 -0.13
C VAL A 129 -16.37 -17.04 -1.35
N THR A 130 -17.47 -16.34 -1.52
CA THR A 130 -17.62 -15.27 -2.52
C THR A 130 -17.50 -13.91 -1.87
N ILE A 131 -16.77 -12.99 -2.50
CA ILE A 131 -16.53 -11.63 -1.99
C ILE A 131 -16.52 -10.61 -3.10
N ASP A 132 -17.12 -9.44 -2.88
CA ASP A 132 -16.88 -8.25 -3.69
C ASP A 132 -15.65 -7.49 -3.14
N SER A 133 -14.57 -7.50 -3.92
CA SER A 133 -13.31 -6.80 -3.61
C SER A 133 -13.04 -5.61 -4.54
N SER A 134 -14.06 -5.13 -5.24
CA SER A 134 -13.95 -3.96 -6.14
C SER A 134 -13.50 -2.68 -5.42
N ALA A 135 -13.80 -2.55 -4.13
CA ALA A 135 -13.35 -1.43 -3.32
C ALA A 135 -11.87 -1.54 -2.86
N SER A 136 -11.32 -2.76 -2.79
CA SER A 136 -9.92 -2.98 -2.36
C SER A 136 -9.45 -4.42 -2.58
N SER A 137 -8.34 -4.58 -3.30
CA SER A 137 -7.62 -5.86 -3.42
C SER A 137 -7.15 -6.42 -2.08
N GLN A 138 -7.01 -5.58 -1.05
CA GLN A 138 -6.55 -6.01 0.28
C GLN A 138 -7.53 -6.97 0.99
N PHE A 139 -8.82 -6.97 0.63
CA PHE A 139 -9.76 -7.95 1.17
C PHE A 139 -9.40 -9.36 0.72
N LEU A 140 -9.09 -9.53 -0.57
CA LEU A 140 -8.61 -10.80 -1.13
C LEU A 140 -7.26 -11.17 -0.52
N SER A 141 -6.27 -10.27 -0.56
CA SER A 141 -4.94 -10.53 -0.02
C SER A 141 -4.99 -10.97 1.45
N GLY A 142 -5.83 -10.35 2.28
CA GLY A 142 -6.00 -10.72 3.69
C GLY A 142 -6.50 -12.15 3.88
N LEU A 143 -7.50 -12.55 3.09
CA LEU A 143 -8.04 -13.93 3.11
C LEU A 143 -6.98 -14.93 2.63
N LEU A 144 -6.35 -14.67 1.49
CA LEU A 144 -5.36 -15.57 0.88
C LEU A 144 -4.14 -15.78 1.79
N LEU A 145 -3.64 -14.72 2.44
CA LEU A 145 -2.49 -14.81 3.35
C LEU A 145 -2.73 -15.68 4.59
N SER A 146 -3.98 -15.88 4.99
CA SER A 146 -4.36 -16.74 6.12
C SER A 146 -4.81 -18.13 5.70
N ALA A 147 -5.16 -18.31 4.43
CA ALA A 147 -5.78 -19.51 3.89
C ALA A 147 -4.99 -20.82 4.14
N PRO A 148 -3.63 -20.83 4.09
CA PRO A 148 -2.88 -22.05 4.40
C PRO A 148 -3.12 -22.60 5.80
N GLU A 149 -3.47 -21.75 6.77
CA GLU A 149 -3.76 -22.12 8.16
C GLU A 149 -5.19 -22.67 8.36
N TYR A 150 -6.03 -22.63 7.34
CA TYR A 150 -7.40 -23.14 7.42
C TYR A 150 -7.43 -24.63 7.13
N ASP A 151 -8.27 -25.39 7.86
CA ASP A 151 -8.31 -26.86 7.80
C ASP A 151 -8.49 -27.42 6.38
N ARG A 152 -9.25 -26.75 5.53
CA ARG A 152 -9.53 -27.12 4.13
C ARG A 152 -9.01 -26.11 3.13
N GLY A 153 -8.06 -25.24 3.55
CA GLY A 153 -7.63 -24.13 2.74
C GLY A 153 -8.77 -23.17 2.41
N LEU A 154 -8.70 -22.52 1.26
CA LEU A 154 -9.69 -21.50 0.87
C LEU A 154 -9.81 -21.39 -0.66
N VAL A 155 -11.03 -21.39 -1.16
CA VAL A 155 -11.35 -20.94 -2.51
C VAL A 155 -12.09 -19.62 -2.39
N VAL A 156 -11.50 -18.55 -2.94
CA VAL A 156 -12.13 -17.22 -2.98
C VAL A 156 -12.58 -16.93 -4.39
N ARG A 157 -13.85 -16.56 -4.56
CA ARG A 157 -14.42 -16.06 -5.81
C ARG A 157 -14.71 -14.57 -5.66
N HIS A 158 -14.22 -13.78 -6.58
CA HIS A 158 -14.62 -12.38 -6.67
C HIS A 158 -15.85 -12.25 -7.55
N GLU A 159 -16.85 -11.52 -7.06
CA GLU A 159 -18.04 -11.14 -7.82
C GLU A 159 -18.27 -9.63 -7.63
N GLY A 160 -18.23 -8.88 -8.74
CA GLY A 160 -18.38 -7.43 -8.76
C GLY A 160 -17.60 -6.77 -9.88
N PRO A 161 -17.49 -5.44 -9.86
CA PRO A 161 -16.59 -4.71 -10.74
C PRO A 161 -15.13 -5.18 -10.59
N PRO A 162 -14.26 -4.98 -11.59
CA PRO A 162 -12.87 -5.44 -11.54
C PRO A 162 -12.14 -5.04 -10.26
N VAL A 163 -11.33 -5.96 -9.73
CA VAL A 163 -10.51 -5.69 -8.54
C VAL A 163 -9.39 -4.73 -8.90
N PRO A 164 -9.27 -3.57 -8.21
CA PRO A 164 -8.20 -2.62 -8.46
C PRO A 164 -6.85 -3.15 -7.98
N SER A 165 -5.77 -2.57 -8.50
CA SER A 165 -4.40 -2.89 -8.06
C SER A 165 -4.08 -4.39 -8.12
N SER A 166 -4.40 -5.04 -9.22
CA SER A 166 -4.16 -6.48 -9.43
C SER A 166 -2.70 -6.92 -9.21
N PRO A 167 -1.65 -6.08 -9.41
CA PRO A 167 -0.29 -6.43 -9.04
C PRO A 167 -0.11 -6.79 -7.57
N HIS A 168 -0.85 -6.16 -6.65
CA HIS A 168 -0.79 -6.52 -5.23
C HIS A 168 -1.33 -7.94 -4.95
N LEU A 169 -2.32 -8.41 -5.74
CA LEU A 169 -2.77 -9.79 -5.64
C LEU A 169 -1.72 -10.76 -6.19
N ARG A 170 -1.13 -10.44 -7.35
CA ARG A 170 -0.02 -11.24 -7.90
C ARG A 170 1.14 -11.32 -6.90
N MET A 171 1.54 -10.20 -6.29
CA MET A 171 2.55 -10.16 -5.24
C MET A 171 2.16 -11.04 -4.03
N THR A 172 0.89 -11.02 -3.62
CA THR A 172 0.39 -11.88 -2.53
C THR A 172 0.53 -13.36 -2.88
N VAL A 173 0.13 -13.76 -4.09
CA VAL A 173 0.25 -15.14 -4.59
C VAL A 173 1.72 -15.57 -4.68
N ASP A 174 2.59 -14.73 -5.21
CA ASP A 174 4.03 -15.01 -5.34
C ASP A 174 4.69 -15.19 -3.96
N MET A 175 4.32 -14.36 -2.98
CA MET A 175 4.82 -14.49 -1.61
C MET A 175 4.30 -15.78 -0.93
N LEU A 176 3.04 -16.16 -1.14
CA LEU A 176 2.48 -17.41 -0.65
C LEU A 176 3.21 -18.61 -1.24
N ARG A 177 3.40 -18.66 -2.56
CA ARG A 177 4.17 -19.72 -3.24
C ARG A 177 5.61 -19.77 -2.73
N THR A 178 6.22 -18.61 -2.56
CA THR A 178 7.57 -18.51 -1.98
C THR A 178 7.62 -19.03 -0.55
N ALA A 179 6.57 -18.86 0.25
CA ALA A 179 6.47 -19.39 1.61
C ALA A 179 6.14 -20.90 1.65
N GLY A 180 5.86 -21.52 0.50
CA GLY A 180 5.57 -22.95 0.36
C GLY A 180 4.08 -23.30 0.25
N ALA A 181 3.19 -22.32 0.10
CA ALA A 181 1.78 -22.58 -0.17
C ALA A 181 1.54 -23.02 -1.62
N ALA A 182 0.64 -23.98 -1.82
CA ALA A 182 0.09 -24.30 -3.13
C ALA A 182 -1.06 -23.34 -3.42
N VAL A 183 -0.94 -22.57 -4.51
CA VAL A 183 -1.94 -21.58 -4.93
C VAL A 183 -2.26 -21.78 -6.40
N ASP A 184 -3.54 -21.92 -6.72
CA ASP A 184 -4.06 -21.90 -8.10
C ASP A 184 -4.83 -20.58 -8.34
N ASP A 185 -4.31 -19.75 -9.25
CA ASP A 185 -4.92 -18.51 -9.74
C ASP A 185 -5.12 -18.54 -11.26
N SER A 186 -5.22 -19.74 -11.85
CA SER A 186 -5.36 -19.93 -13.31
C SER A 186 -6.74 -19.55 -13.85
N ARG A 187 -7.76 -19.48 -12.98
CA ARG A 187 -9.12 -19.10 -13.35
C ARG A 187 -9.35 -17.61 -13.06
N PRO A 188 -9.92 -16.85 -13.99
CA PRO A 188 -10.26 -15.45 -13.74
C PRO A 188 -11.13 -15.30 -12.49
N ASP A 189 -10.81 -14.31 -11.65
CA ASP A 189 -11.55 -13.95 -10.43
C ASP A 189 -11.72 -15.09 -9.40
N VAL A 190 -10.86 -16.11 -9.47
CA VAL A 190 -10.86 -17.25 -8.53
C VAL A 190 -9.43 -17.53 -8.08
N TRP A 191 -9.25 -17.62 -6.77
CA TRP A 191 -7.99 -18.00 -6.14
C TRP A 191 -8.25 -19.18 -5.22
N GLU A 192 -7.48 -20.24 -5.39
CA GLU A 192 -7.54 -21.44 -4.57
C GLU A 192 -6.22 -21.62 -3.83
N VAL A 193 -6.26 -21.71 -2.52
CA VAL A 193 -5.10 -21.94 -1.66
C VAL A 193 -5.33 -23.23 -0.89
N GLU A 194 -4.47 -24.23 -1.12
CA GLU A 194 -4.53 -25.48 -0.40
C GLU A 194 -4.14 -25.32 1.08
N PRO A 195 -4.72 -26.11 1.99
CA PRO A 195 -4.28 -26.15 3.37
C PRO A 195 -2.84 -26.67 3.43
N GLY A 196 -2.01 -26.04 4.27
CA GLY A 196 -0.62 -26.45 4.36
C GLY A 196 0.15 -25.63 5.37
N ARG A 197 1.33 -26.15 5.71
CA ARG A 197 2.20 -25.49 6.68
C ARG A 197 3.23 -24.63 5.96
N LEU A 198 3.16 -23.34 6.17
CA LEU A 198 4.18 -22.42 5.68
C LEU A 198 5.52 -22.67 6.38
N THR A 199 6.62 -22.57 5.66
CA THR A 199 7.96 -22.82 6.20
C THR A 199 8.64 -21.51 6.61
N GLY A 200 9.19 -21.49 7.83
CA GLY A 200 10.04 -20.39 8.30
C GLY A 200 11.28 -20.25 7.43
N ARG A 201 11.66 -19.00 7.07
CA ARG A 201 12.77 -18.70 6.18
C ARG A 201 13.33 -17.30 6.35
N GLY A 202 14.47 -17.04 5.74
CA GLY A 202 14.98 -15.69 5.54
C GLY A 202 14.29 -15.01 4.38
N TRP A 203 13.86 -13.76 4.59
CA TRP A 203 13.31 -12.88 3.58
C TRP A 203 14.22 -11.69 3.39
N GLN A 204 14.58 -11.39 2.15
CA GLN A 204 15.17 -10.10 1.78
C GLN A 204 14.03 -9.19 1.34
N ILE A 205 13.81 -8.09 2.07
CA ILE A 205 12.75 -7.14 1.73
C ILE A 205 13.29 -6.20 0.65
N GLU A 206 12.53 -6.05 -0.41
CA GLU A 206 12.81 -5.09 -1.48
C GLU A 206 12.58 -3.65 -1.00
N PRO A 207 13.26 -2.64 -1.58
CA PRO A 207 12.87 -1.25 -1.38
C PRO A 207 11.40 -1.02 -1.74
N ASP A 208 10.73 -0.09 -1.05
CA ASP A 208 9.39 0.34 -1.43
C ASP A 208 9.47 1.25 -2.66
N LEU A 209 9.17 0.69 -3.82
CA LEU A 209 9.31 1.38 -5.10
C LEU A 209 8.31 2.53 -5.26
N SER A 210 7.14 2.43 -4.63
CA SER A 210 6.15 3.51 -4.65
C SER A 210 6.61 4.71 -3.83
N ASN A 211 7.28 4.49 -2.69
CA ASN A 211 7.87 5.58 -1.90
C ASN A 211 9.12 6.20 -2.56
N ALA A 212 9.72 5.53 -3.53
CA ALA A 212 10.81 6.11 -4.34
C ALA A 212 10.32 7.17 -5.35
N ALA A 213 9.02 7.15 -5.70
CA ALA A 213 8.45 8.02 -6.74
C ALA A 213 8.76 9.52 -6.56
N PRO A 214 8.59 10.17 -5.39
CA PRO A 214 8.87 11.59 -5.25
C PRO A 214 10.35 11.94 -5.46
N PHE A 215 11.27 11.08 -5.03
CA PHE A 215 12.71 11.29 -5.20
C PHE A 215 13.12 11.21 -6.68
N LEU A 216 12.62 10.22 -7.39
CA LEU A 216 12.86 10.08 -8.84
C LEU A 216 12.16 11.21 -9.62
N ALA A 217 10.97 11.64 -9.19
CA ALA A 217 10.26 12.79 -9.76
C ALA A 217 11.05 14.10 -9.61
N ALA A 218 11.81 14.25 -8.50
CA ALA A 218 12.66 15.41 -8.31
C ALA A 218 13.68 15.58 -9.44
N ALA A 219 14.26 14.50 -9.96
CA ALA A 219 15.15 14.56 -11.13
C ALA A 219 14.44 15.13 -12.37
N LEU A 220 13.19 14.69 -12.62
CA LEU A 220 12.40 15.16 -13.75
C LEU A 220 12.12 16.66 -13.67
N VAL A 221 11.70 17.14 -12.48
CA VAL A 221 11.32 18.54 -12.25
C VAL A 221 12.52 19.48 -12.32
N THR A 222 13.67 19.06 -11.76
CA THR A 222 14.85 19.93 -11.63
C THR A 222 15.84 19.82 -12.79
N GLY A 223 15.67 18.81 -13.68
CA GLY A 223 16.66 18.48 -14.71
C GLY A 223 17.93 17.80 -14.15
N GLY A 224 17.87 17.36 -12.89
CA GLY A 224 18.96 16.65 -12.22
C GLY A 224 18.98 15.16 -12.51
N THR A 225 19.75 14.42 -11.71
CA THR A 225 19.84 12.96 -11.78
C THR A 225 19.72 12.35 -10.39
N VAL A 226 18.84 11.35 -10.25
CA VAL A 226 18.64 10.62 -9.00
C VAL A 226 18.75 9.12 -9.26
N THR A 227 19.50 8.43 -8.40
CA THR A 227 19.60 6.96 -8.41
C THR A 227 19.00 6.39 -7.12
N VAL A 228 18.07 5.46 -7.24
CA VAL A 228 17.55 4.67 -6.13
C VAL A 228 18.27 3.31 -6.14
N PRO A 229 19.12 3.07 -5.13
CA PRO A 229 19.90 1.84 -5.08
C PRO A 229 19.02 0.63 -4.73
N GLY A 230 19.47 -0.55 -5.15
CA GLY A 230 18.78 -1.80 -4.82
C GLY A 230 17.44 -2.00 -5.54
N TRP A 231 17.13 -1.21 -6.57
CA TRP A 231 15.94 -1.45 -7.39
C TRP A 231 16.06 -2.83 -8.04
N PRO A 232 15.08 -3.73 -7.83
CA PRO A 232 15.17 -5.10 -8.31
C PRO A 232 15.06 -5.16 -9.84
N LEU A 233 15.83 -6.05 -10.47
CA LEU A 233 15.75 -6.29 -11.92
C LEU A 233 14.41 -6.91 -12.33
N ARG A 234 13.78 -7.65 -11.43
CA ARG A 234 12.45 -8.25 -11.58
C ARG A 234 11.72 -8.13 -10.26
N THR A 235 10.50 -7.63 -10.31
CA THR A 235 9.63 -7.46 -9.15
C THR A 235 8.18 -7.53 -9.57
N SER A 236 7.31 -7.90 -8.65
CA SER A 236 5.85 -7.78 -8.78
C SER A 236 5.30 -6.50 -8.16
N GLN A 237 6.17 -5.61 -7.60
CA GLN A 237 5.72 -4.34 -7.08
C GLN A 237 5.21 -3.43 -8.20
N PRO A 238 3.98 -2.85 -8.09
CA PRO A 238 3.43 -1.94 -9.09
C PRO A 238 4.26 -0.66 -9.26
N GLY A 239 5.07 -0.30 -8.26
CA GLY A 239 5.99 0.84 -8.36
C GLY A 239 7.02 0.72 -9.49
N ASP A 240 7.28 -0.47 -10.05
CA ASP A 240 8.16 -0.65 -11.21
C ASP A 240 7.61 0.01 -12.49
N LEU A 241 6.29 0.29 -12.55
CA LEU A 241 5.68 1.08 -13.64
C LEU A 241 6.23 2.50 -13.75
N LEU A 242 6.87 3.03 -12.71
CA LEU A 242 7.58 4.32 -12.75
C LEU A 242 8.60 4.39 -13.89
N ARG A 243 9.22 3.28 -14.27
CA ARG A 243 10.18 3.27 -15.38
C ARG A 243 9.56 3.70 -16.71
N GLY A 244 8.38 3.17 -17.03
CA GLY A 244 7.63 3.56 -18.22
C GLY A 244 7.08 4.98 -18.10
N LEU A 245 6.38 5.26 -17.00
CA LEU A 245 5.75 6.54 -16.74
C LEU A 245 6.73 7.71 -16.81
N PHE A 246 7.90 7.57 -16.21
CA PHE A 246 8.90 8.64 -16.20
C PHE A 246 9.62 8.80 -17.54
N THR A 247 9.68 7.73 -18.35
CA THR A 247 10.14 7.82 -19.74
C THR A 247 9.12 8.60 -20.59
N GLU A 248 7.84 8.31 -20.47
CA GLU A 248 6.77 9.03 -21.19
C GLU A 248 6.68 10.50 -20.78
N LEU A 249 6.88 10.80 -19.50
CA LEU A 249 6.97 12.17 -18.97
C LEU A 249 8.23 12.93 -19.43
N GLY A 250 9.14 12.31 -20.19
CA GLY A 250 10.31 12.96 -20.79
C GLY A 250 11.63 12.70 -20.08
N GLY A 251 11.69 11.83 -19.07
CA GLY A 251 12.91 11.45 -18.37
C GLY A 251 13.74 10.41 -19.12
N ARG A 252 15.03 10.36 -18.80
CA ARG A 252 15.91 9.26 -19.20
C ARG A 252 15.99 8.27 -18.04
N VAL A 253 15.46 7.07 -18.23
CA VAL A 253 15.35 6.05 -17.17
C VAL A 253 16.30 4.89 -17.52
N THR A 254 17.17 4.52 -16.59
CA THR A 254 18.13 3.43 -16.75
C THR A 254 18.13 2.54 -15.52
N LEU A 255 17.87 1.25 -15.72
CA LEU A 255 18.04 0.23 -14.68
C LEU A 255 19.37 -0.47 -14.88
N GLY A 256 20.21 -0.46 -13.84
CA GLY A 256 21.53 -1.04 -13.85
C GLY A 256 21.90 -1.73 -12.55
N PRO A 257 23.14 -2.19 -12.41
CA PRO A 257 23.63 -2.86 -11.19
C PRO A 257 23.52 -1.97 -9.94
N ASP A 258 23.62 -0.66 -10.10
CA ASP A 258 23.55 0.32 -9.00
C ASP A 258 22.11 0.66 -8.58
N GLY A 259 21.11 0.19 -9.33
CA GLY A 259 19.69 0.48 -9.11
C GLY A 259 19.03 1.20 -10.28
N LEU A 260 17.93 1.91 -10.00
CA LEU A 260 17.20 2.70 -11.00
C LEU A 260 17.68 4.15 -10.98
N THR A 261 18.17 4.61 -12.12
CA THR A 261 18.58 6.01 -12.34
C THR A 261 17.59 6.73 -13.24
N VAL A 262 17.13 7.89 -12.80
CA VAL A 262 16.32 8.82 -13.60
C VAL A 262 17.06 10.12 -13.73
N ALA A 263 17.22 10.58 -14.98
CA ALA A 263 17.78 11.89 -15.31
C ALA A 263 16.71 12.74 -16.01
N GLY A 264 16.46 13.93 -15.47
CA GLY A 264 15.56 14.91 -16.07
C GLY A 264 16.15 15.53 -17.32
N THR A 265 15.31 15.87 -18.29
CA THR A 265 15.70 16.57 -19.54
C THR A 265 15.43 18.06 -19.46
N GLY A 266 14.82 18.54 -18.39
CA GLY A 266 14.37 19.93 -18.21
C GLY A 266 13.00 20.23 -18.85
N MET A 267 12.35 19.23 -19.46
CA MET A 267 10.98 19.33 -19.98
C MET A 267 10.16 18.13 -19.51
N LEU A 268 8.92 18.41 -19.11
CA LEU A 268 7.93 17.41 -18.76
C LEU A 268 6.82 17.43 -19.81
N HIS A 269 6.44 16.25 -20.29
CA HIS A 269 5.37 16.08 -21.26
C HIS A 269 4.10 15.54 -20.59
N GLY A 270 2.94 15.96 -21.09
CA GLY A 270 1.67 15.36 -20.69
C GLY A 270 1.56 13.91 -21.15
N ILE A 271 0.82 13.11 -20.40
CA ILE A 271 0.60 11.69 -20.69
C ILE A 271 -0.87 11.31 -20.64
N ASP A 272 -1.24 10.26 -21.35
CA ASP A 272 -2.55 9.62 -21.29
C ASP A 272 -2.36 8.17 -20.83
N VAL A 273 -2.65 7.89 -19.55
CA VAL A 273 -2.28 6.63 -18.92
C VAL A 273 -3.38 6.03 -18.06
N ASP A 274 -3.48 4.72 -18.06
CA ASP A 274 -4.26 3.93 -17.10
C ASP A 274 -3.38 3.56 -15.89
N LEU A 275 -3.80 3.99 -14.71
CA LEU A 275 -3.13 3.74 -13.43
C LEU A 275 -3.91 2.76 -12.53
N SER A 276 -4.86 2.01 -13.09
CA SER A 276 -5.64 1.01 -12.34
C SER A 276 -4.78 -0.02 -11.62
N GLU A 277 -3.62 -0.35 -12.17
CA GLU A 277 -2.64 -1.27 -11.57
C GLU A 277 -1.69 -0.61 -10.55
N ALA A 278 -1.55 0.72 -10.55
CA ALA A 278 -0.61 1.44 -9.70
C ALA A 278 -1.20 2.75 -9.16
N GLY A 279 -2.42 2.71 -8.66
CA GLY A 279 -3.15 3.89 -8.17
C GLY A 279 -2.38 4.70 -7.12
N GLU A 280 -1.53 4.09 -6.32
CA GLU A 280 -0.70 4.76 -5.33
C GLU A 280 0.34 5.73 -5.94
N LEU A 281 0.67 5.60 -7.22
CA LEU A 281 1.57 6.52 -7.93
C LEU A 281 0.85 7.80 -8.39
N THR A 282 -0.48 7.78 -8.45
CA THR A 282 -1.29 8.88 -8.97
C THR A 282 -0.96 10.25 -8.39
N PRO A 283 -0.77 10.45 -7.08
CA PRO A 283 -0.50 11.78 -6.56
C PRO A 283 0.79 12.40 -7.09
N VAL A 284 1.88 11.63 -7.15
CA VAL A 284 3.16 12.10 -7.71
C VAL A 284 3.06 12.31 -9.22
N VAL A 285 2.40 11.40 -9.94
CA VAL A 285 2.19 11.53 -11.39
C VAL A 285 1.33 12.75 -11.70
N ALA A 286 0.26 12.99 -10.94
CA ALA A 286 -0.60 14.18 -11.12
C ALA A 286 0.17 15.49 -10.88
N ALA A 287 1.07 15.51 -9.88
CA ALA A 287 1.96 16.64 -9.64
C ALA A 287 2.88 16.91 -10.84
N LEU A 288 3.49 15.88 -11.42
CA LEU A 288 4.31 16.01 -12.64
C LEU A 288 3.47 16.48 -13.85
N CYS A 289 2.27 15.92 -14.03
CA CYS A 289 1.35 16.33 -15.10
C CYS A 289 0.89 17.79 -14.97
N ALA A 290 0.75 18.30 -13.74
CA ALA A 290 0.41 19.71 -13.51
C ALA A 290 1.57 20.66 -13.85
N LEU A 291 2.81 20.16 -13.90
CA LEU A 291 4.02 20.88 -14.29
C LEU A 291 4.42 20.63 -15.76
N ALA A 292 3.70 19.76 -16.48
CA ALA A 292 4.02 19.39 -17.85
C ALA A 292 3.69 20.51 -18.87
N ASP A 293 4.18 20.39 -20.09
CA ASP A 293 3.98 21.33 -21.20
C ASP A 293 2.68 21.08 -22.00
N SER A 294 2.05 19.93 -21.81
CA SER A 294 0.89 19.46 -22.56
C SER A 294 -0.15 18.77 -21.66
N PRO A 295 -1.42 18.66 -22.09
CA PRO A 295 -2.47 18.05 -21.29
C PRO A 295 -2.23 16.58 -20.95
N SER A 296 -2.75 16.16 -19.80
CA SER A 296 -2.68 14.77 -19.35
C SER A 296 -4.06 14.23 -18.97
N THR A 297 -4.20 12.91 -19.12
CA THR A 297 -5.38 12.17 -18.65
C THR A 297 -4.90 10.95 -17.84
N LEU A 298 -5.32 10.86 -16.58
CA LEU A 298 -5.06 9.73 -15.69
C LEU A 298 -6.37 8.96 -15.51
N ARG A 299 -6.40 7.67 -15.84
CA ARG A 299 -7.60 6.82 -15.81
C ARG A 299 -7.43 5.63 -14.87
N GLY A 300 -8.55 4.93 -14.58
CA GLY A 300 -8.55 3.70 -13.79
C GLY A 300 -8.36 3.95 -12.30
N ILE A 301 -8.60 5.15 -11.80
CA ILE A 301 -8.23 5.58 -10.45
C ILE A 301 -9.41 5.92 -9.53
N GLY A 302 -10.64 5.62 -9.95
CA GLY A 302 -11.85 5.88 -9.16
C GLY A 302 -11.81 5.25 -7.76
N HIS A 303 -11.18 4.08 -7.61
CA HIS A 303 -11.01 3.40 -6.33
C HIS A 303 -10.21 4.21 -5.29
N LEU A 304 -9.42 5.20 -5.71
CA LEU A 304 -8.63 6.06 -4.81
C LEU A 304 -9.49 6.99 -3.95
N ARG A 305 -10.77 7.13 -4.26
CA ARG A 305 -11.73 7.87 -3.41
C ARG A 305 -11.96 7.23 -2.04
N GLY A 306 -11.72 5.91 -1.94
CA GLY A 306 -11.85 5.14 -0.69
C GLY A 306 -10.52 4.89 0.05
N HIS A 307 -9.44 5.61 -0.28
CA HIS A 307 -8.13 5.46 0.37
C HIS A 307 -8.04 6.26 1.68
N GLU A 308 -6.87 6.80 2.02
CA GLU A 308 -6.65 7.63 3.21
C GLU A 308 -7.49 8.90 3.19
N THR A 309 -7.68 9.45 2.00
CA THR A 309 -8.62 10.52 1.66
C THR A 309 -9.23 10.23 0.28
N ASP A 310 -10.26 10.98 -0.15
CA ASP A 310 -10.65 11.04 -1.57
C ASP A 310 -9.54 11.75 -2.35
N ARG A 311 -8.56 10.96 -2.84
CA ARG A 311 -7.37 11.50 -3.51
C ARG A 311 -7.70 12.25 -4.78
N LEU A 312 -8.77 11.88 -5.50
CA LEU A 312 -9.19 12.59 -6.72
C LEU A 312 -9.69 14.00 -6.38
N ALA A 313 -10.56 14.10 -5.38
CA ALA A 313 -11.04 15.38 -4.89
C ALA A 313 -9.89 16.22 -4.33
N ALA A 314 -9.05 15.64 -3.46
CA ALA A 314 -7.92 16.31 -2.84
C ALA A 314 -6.92 16.86 -3.87
N LEU A 315 -6.52 16.06 -4.88
CA LEU A 315 -5.62 16.51 -5.95
C LEU A 315 -6.24 17.63 -6.77
N THR A 316 -7.54 17.50 -7.11
CA THR A 316 -8.27 18.53 -7.85
C THR A 316 -8.29 19.84 -7.08
N ASP A 317 -8.65 19.80 -5.80
CA ASP A 317 -8.76 20.99 -4.95
C ASP A 317 -7.40 21.65 -4.73
N GLN A 318 -6.37 20.88 -4.41
CA GLN A 318 -5.06 21.42 -4.08
C GLN A 318 -4.34 21.98 -5.31
N LEU A 319 -4.32 21.26 -6.43
CA LEU A 319 -3.69 21.75 -7.65
C LEU A 319 -4.42 22.98 -8.21
N ASN A 320 -5.76 23.01 -8.17
CA ASN A 320 -6.55 24.17 -8.56
C ASN A 320 -6.37 25.34 -7.59
N GLY A 321 -6.23 25.07 -6.28
CA GLY A 321 -5.91 26.09 -5.27
C GLY A 321 -4.59 26.82 -5.58
N LEU A 322 -3.62 26.11 -6.13
CA LEU A 322 -2.36 26.68 -6.62
C LEU A 322 -2.47 27.32 -8.02
N GLY A 323 -3.66 27.40 -8.61
CA GLY A 323 -3.91 28.02 -9.92
C GLY A 323 -3.88 27.07 -11.11
N GLY A 324 -3.89 25.77 -10.87
CA GLY A 324 -3.97 24.73 -11.89
C GLY A 324 -5.33 24.65 -12.61
N ASP A 325 -5.45 23.71 -13.52
CA ASP A 325 -6.68 23.40 -14.27
C ASP A 325 -6.86 21.86 -14.29
N VAL A 326 -7.37 21.35 -13.18
CA VAL A 326 -7.60 19.93 -12.95
C VAL A 326 -9.09 19.68 -12.81
N THR A 327 -9.59 18.66 -13.50
CA THR A 327 -10.97 18.19 -13.38
C THR A 327 -10.98 16.69 -13.08
N ALA A 328 -11.75 16.28 -12.07
CA ALA A 328 -12.01 14.89 -11.78
C ALA A 328 -13.31 14.45 -12.43
N ASP A 329 -13.33 13.25 -12.99
CA ASP A 329 -14.54 12.50 -13.30
C ASP A 329 -14.67 11.29 -12.35
N GLU A 330 -15.58 10.36 -12.66
CA GLU A 330 -15.83 9.20 -11.77
C GLU A 330 -14.58 8.34 -11.58
N ASP A 331 -13.78 8.15 -12.63
CA ASP A 331 -12.66 7.20 -12.68
C ASP A 331 -11.30 7.84 -13.00
N GLY A 332 -11.20 9.15 -13.08
CA GLY A 332 -9.98 9.78 -13.55
C GLY A 332 -9.78 11.24 -13.23
N LEU A 333 -8.62 11.73 -13.67
CA LEU A 333 -8.23 13.13 -13.62
C LEU A 333 -7.84 13.61 -15.02
N ARG A 334 -8.30 14.79 -15.40
CA ARG A 334 -7.84 15.53 -16.58
C ARG A 334 -7.10 16.76 -16.10
N ILE A 335 -5.86 16.92 -16.54
CA ILE A 335 -4.96 17.97 -16.09
C ILE A 335 -4.53 18.77 -17.31
N ARG A 336 -4.83 20.08 -17.33
CA ARG A 336 -4.33 21.00 -18.33
C ARG A 336 -3.27 21.89 -17.70
N PRO A 337 -2.08 21.99 -18.31
CA PRO A 337 -1.01 22.80 -17.76
C PRO A 337 -1.42 24.25 -17.57
N ARG A 338 -1.15 24.78 -16.41
CA ARG A 338 -1.30 26.19 -16.05
C ARG A 338 -0.12 26.63 -15.21
N ARG A 339 0.21 27.90 -15.25
CA ARG A 339 1.24 28.42 -14.35
C ARG A 339 0.73 28.37 -12.91
N LEU A 340 1.33 27.49 -12.14
CA LEU A 340 1.07 27.37 -10.71
C LEU A 340 1.73 28.51 -9.92
N ARG A 341 1.20 28.79 -8.74
CA ARG A 341 1.68 29.79 -7.78
C ARG A 341 1.79 29.19 -6.39
N GLY A 342 2.60 29.81 -5.53
CA GLY A 342 2.73 29.41 -4.13
C GLY A 342 1.41 29.49 -3.36
N GLY A 343 1.30 28.72 -2.33
CA GLY A 343 0.15 28.62 -1.44
C GLY A 343 0.26 27.40 -0.53
N VAL A 344 -0.69 27.27 0.39
CA VAL A 344 -0.77 26.10 1.26
C VAL A 344 -1.38 24.93 0.47
N PHE A 345 -0.69 23.80 0.51
CA PHE A 345 -1.17 22.52 -0.01
C PHE A 345 -1.60 21.67 1.18
N ASP A 346 -2.88 21.41 1.32
CA ASP A 346 -3.39 20.53 2.37
C ASP A 346 -3.10 19.07 2.04
N THR A 347 -2.49 18.37 3.00
CA THR A 347 -2.08 16.97 2.84
C THR A 347 -3.15 15.98 3.24
N TYR A 348 -4.24 16.40 3.89
CA TYR A 348 -5.35 15.55 4.34
C TYR A 348 -4.87 14.36 5.19
N ALA A 349 -3.81 14.52 5.97
CA ALA A 349 -3.11 13.45 6.69
C ALA A 349 -2.71 12.25 5.79
N ASP A 350 -2.59 12.46 4.48
CA ASP A 350 -2.19 11.47 3.48
C ASP A 350 -0.75 11.70 3.03
N HIS A 351 0.11 10.71 3.31
CA HIS A 351 1.53 10.75 2.97
C HIS A 351 1.79 10.92 1.46
N ARG A 352 0.92 10.41 0.59
CA ARG A 352 1.06 10.55 -0.87
C ARG A 352 0.73 11.97 -1.34
N MET A 353 -0.22 12.63 -0.67
CA MET A 353 -0.52 14.05 -0.92
C MET A 353 0.67 14.93 -0.50
N ALA A 354 1.27 14.65 0.66
CA ALA A 354 2.48 15.35 1.10
C ALA A 354 3.65 15.16 0.11
N GLN A 355 3.85 13.96 -0.41
CA GLN A 355 4.87 13.68 -1.42
C GLN A 355 4.61 14.43 -2.74
N ALA A 356 3.36 14.49 -3.20
CA ALA A 356 2.98 15.26 -4.38
C ALA A 356 3.24 16.76 -4.20
N ALA A 357 2.88 17.32 -3.03
CA ALA A 357 3.13 18.72 -2.70
C ALA A 357 4.63 19.06 -2.69
N ALA A 358 5.47 18.17 -2.15
CA ALA A 358 6.92 18.33 -2.15
C ALA A 358 7.48 18.37 -3.57
N VAL A 359 6.96 17.54 -4.49
CA VAL A 359 7.34 17.55 -5.92
C VAL A 359 6.93 18.86 -6.59
N VAL A 360 5.71 19.36 -6.36
CA VAL A 360 5.25 20.66 -6.88
C VAL A 360 6.14 21.80 -6.37
N GLY A 361 6.52 21.75 -5.08
CA GLY A 361 7.34 22.76 -4.43
C GLY A 361 8.73 22.93 -5.05
N LEU A 362 9.26 21.93 -5.77
CA LEU A 362 10.53 22.04 -6.50
C LEU A 362 10.48 23.02 -7.68
N ALA A 363 9.32 23.17 -8.31
CA ALA A 363 9.13 24.05 -9.46
C ALA A 363 8.40 25.35 -9.09
N VAL A 364 7.66 25.39 -7.98
CA VAL A 364 6.76 26.47 -7.61
C VAL A 364 7.16 27.03 -6.26
N ALA A 365 7.79 28.20 -6.25
CA ALA A 365 8.22 28.86 -5.04
C ALA A 365 7.02 29.21 -4.13
N GLY A 366 7.19 29.03 -2.81
CA GLY A 366 6.17 29.37 -1.80
C GLY A 366 5.03 28.35 -1.68
N VAL A 367 5.22 27.12 -2.13
CA VAL A 367 4.33 26.00 -1.77
C VAL A 367 4.67 25.54 -0.36
N GLU A 368 3.67 25.52 0.53
CA GLU A 368 3.77 25.09 1.91
C GLU A 368 2.88 23.88 2.15
N LEU A 369 3.39 22.86 2.83
CA LEU A 369 2.63 21.67 3.20
C LEU A 369 1.96 21.87 4.56
N SER A 370 0.66 21.59 4.68
CA SER A 370 -0.06 21.71 5.96
C SER A 370 0.46 20.72 7.02
N ASP A 371 0.84 19.50 6.60
CA ASP A 371 1.42 18.49 7.47
C ASP A 371 2.34 17.55 6.67
N VAL A 372 3.64 17.61 6.96
CA VAL A 372 4.63 16.69 6.41
C VAL A 372 4.80 15.44 7.29
N ALA A 373 4.40 15.51 8.58
CA ALA A 373 4.59 14.41 9.52
C ALA A 373 3.74 13.17 9.16
N CYS A 374 2.65 13.34 8.39
CA CYS A 374 1.85 12.25 7.86
C CYS A 374 2.66 11.26 6.99
N THR A 375 3.82 11.67 6.43
CA THR A 375 4.74 10.78 5.71
C THR A 375 5.32 9.68 6.59
N SER A 376 5.30 9.85 7.92
CA SER A 376 5.75 8.84 8.89
C SER A 376 4.97 7.54 8.81
N LYS A 377 3.79 7.54 8.18
CA LYS A 377 2.98 6.34 7.94
C LYS A 377 3.76 5.25 7.20
N THR A 378 4.49 5.64 6.14
CA THR A 378 5.22 4.70 5.28
C THR A 378 6.70 5.05 5.12
N LEU A 379 7.10 6.30 5.34
CA LEU A 379 8.48 6.77 5.20
C LEU A 379 8.80 7.87 6.25
N PRO A 380 9.06 7.50 7.53
CA PRO A 380 9.26 8.46 8.62
C PRO A 380 10.40 9.44 8.39
N ARG A 381 11.42 9.04 7.63
CA ARG A 381 12.59 9.87 7.33
C ARG A 381 12.42 10.71 6.07
N PHE A 382 11.23 10.77 5.47
CA PHE A 382 11.00 11.52 4.23
C PHE A 382 11.51 12.95 4.28
N PRO A 383 11.21 13.77 5.32
CA PRO A 383 11.69 15.15 5.36
C PRO A 383 13.22 15.26 5.37
N LEU A 384 13.90 14.39 6.12
CA LEU A 384 15.36 14.38 6.17
C LEU A 384 15.97 13.92 4.84
N MET A 385 15.45 12.84 4.26
CA MET A 385 15.91 12.32 2.97
C MET A 385 15.67 13.33 1.85
N TRP A 386 14.57 14.10 1.94
CA TRP A 386 14.25 15.15 0.98
C TRP A 386 15.23 16.33 1.07
N ALA A 387 15.52 16.80 2.31
CA ALA A 387 16.51 17.83 2.55
C ALA A 387 17.93 17.40 2.09
N ASP A 388 18.32 16.15 2.40
CA ASP A 388 19.59 15.58 1.94
C ASP A 388 19.68 15.55 0.41
N LEU A 389 18.59 15.16 -0.28
CA LEU A 389 18.51 15.14 -1.75
C LEU A 389 18.74 16.53 -2.35
N LEU A 390 18.20 17.56 -1.71
CA LEU A 390 18.32 18.96 -2.15
C LEU A 390 19.63 19.62 -1.74
N GLY A 391 20.49 18.93 -0.99
CA GLY A 391 21.73 19.48 -0.45
C GLY A 391 21.54 20.43 0.73
N GLU A 392 20.34 20.49 1.29
CA GLU A 392 19.99 21.24 2.49
C GLU A 392 20.26 20.35 3.70
N ARG A 393 21.45 20.48 4.31
CA ARG A 393 21.72 19.83 5.61
C ARG A 393 21.18 20.72 6.72
N PRO A 394 20.39 20.17 7.65
CA PRO A 394 19.94 20.90 8.83
C PRO A 394 21.10 21.30 9.75
#